data_1e3bcb817436ec2e23e7da3d9140ca51
#
_entry.id   1e3bcb817436ec2e23e7da3d9140ca51
#
_cell.length_a   1.000
_cell.length_b   1.000
_cell.length_c   1.000
_cell.angle_alpha   90.00
_cell.angle_beta   90.00
_cell.angle_gamma   90.00
#
_symmetry.space_group_name_H-M   'P 1'
#
loop_
_entity.id
_entity.type
_entity.pdbx_description
1 polymer ?
#
loop_
_entity_poly.entity_id
_entity_poly.type
_entity_poly.pdbx_seq_one_letter_code
_entity_poly.pdbx_strand_id
1 'polypeptide(L)'
;MKHQPPNQALSLPPSRRVELRLGTYRPCLEIGSGGMATVYIAREAGETGLQRTVALKVMHEHLSHTERYKKRFLDEARILSRLAHPYVCRVLGYGEDKGRPFMAMEYLVGEPLSRVLRALRRRTDVTAAERARIFARVIANIAEGIHAAHETRDAQGRLLGVIHRDVSPQNLFMLYDGTVRILDFGIAWYRDRYVQTATTSRLIGKLPYMAPEQIQGTVYDRRVDIWALGVVLWEMVTLERLFRRETEVRTMEAVCSEPLVPLSEVVGGIPPGFDAILARALERDPARRFQTAREFAQSLDLWLTRTGQATSNADLSHTLSELFPGSEEERRRWAEAPAAEALNVKKVPQDFNAEAR
;
A
#
# COMPACT_ATOMS: atom_id res chain seq x y z
N MET A 1 -33.56 58.33 25.75
CA MET A 1 -32.26 57.67 25.97
C MET A 1 -32.47 56.43 26.83
N LYS A 2 -32.44 55.24 26.24
CA LYS A 2 -32.51 53.99 26.96
C LYS A 2 -31.22 53.22 26.67
N HIS A 3 -30.44 53.02 27.69
CA HIS A 3 -29.20 52.20 27.65
C HIS A 3 -29.57 50.71 27.49
N GLN A 4 -29.08 50.10 26.45
CA GLN A 4 -28.98 48.64 26.35
C GLN A 4 -27.70 48.20 27.07
N PRO A 5 -27.73 47.09 27.84
CA PRO A 5 -26.50 46.52 28.40
C PRO A 5 -25.75 45.66 27.36
N PRO A 6 -24.42 45.50 27.51
CA PRO A 6 -23.62 44.82 26.55
C PRO A 6 -23.85 43.31 26.55
N ASN A 7 -23.90 42.76 25.37
CA ASN A 7 -24.04 41.35 25.02
C ASN A 7 -22.91 40.50 25.69
N GLN A 8 -23.27 39.76 26.73
CA GLN A 8 -22.35 38.75 27.30
C GLN A 8 -22.29 37.59 26.33
N ALA A 9 -21.18 37.47 25.59
CA ALA A 9 -20.85 36.28 24.85
C ALA A 9 -20.70 35.13 25.84
N LEU A 10 -21.65 34.17 25.75
CA LEU A 10 -21.61 32.88 26.42
C LEU A 10 -20.33 32.13 25.92
N SER A 11 -19.27 32.18 26.70
CA SER A 11 -18.12 31.30 26.52
C SER A 11 -18.55 29.88 26.82
N LEU A 12 -18.68 29.05 25.77
CA LEU A 12 -18.86 27.61 25.91
C LEU A 12 -17.64 27.05 26.69
N PRO A 13 -17.84 26.18 27.68
CA PRO A 13 -16.74 25.55 28.38
C PRO A 13 -15.86 24.79 27.40
N PRO A 14 -14.53 24.75 27.59
CA PRO A 14 -13.65 24.00 26.71
C PRO A 14 -14.09 22.54 26.74
N SER A 15 -14.57 22.05 25.59
CA SER A 15 -14.91 20.64 25.42
C SER A 15 -13.68 19.84 25.88
N ARG A 16 -13.85 18.96 26.86
CA ARG A 16 -12.85 17.98 27.28
C ARG A 16 -12.52 17.14 26.05
N ARG A 17 -11.47 17.53 25.33
CA ARG A 17 -10.87 16.69 24.29
C ARG A 17 -10.30 15.48 25.01
N VAL A 18 -10.98 14.35 24.89
CA VAL A 18 -10.45 13.08 25.36
C VAL A 18 -9.23 12.80 24.48
N GLU A 19 -8.03 12.99 25.03
CA GLU A 19 -6.80 12.56 24.36
C GLU A 19 -6.89 11.05 24.15
N LEU A 20 -7.12 10.64 22.90
CA LEU A 20 -7.09 9.22 22.53
C LEU A 20 -5.68 8.71 22.78
N ARG A 21 -5.54 7.79 23.73
CA ARG A 21 -4.30 7.04 23.97
C ARG A 21 -4.57 5.59 23.64
N LEU A 22 -3.61 4.94 23.00
CA LEU A 22 -3.66 3.51 22.68
C LEU A 22 -2.33 2.89 23.12
N GLY A 23 -2.30 2.32 24.31
CA GLY A 23 -1.07 1.91 24.97
C GLY A 23 -0.12 3.10 25.18
N THR A 24 1.11 2.99 24.68
CA THR A 24 2.13 4.05 24.71
C THR A 24 1.97 5.10 23.59
N TYR A 25 1.04 4.89 22.65
CA TYR A 25 0.89 5.71 21.45
C TYR A 25 -0.16 6.81 21.64
N ARG A 26 0.16 8.02 21.14
CA ARG A 26 -0.77 9.17 21.05
C ARG A 26 -1.02 9.49 19.59
N PRO A 27 -2.20 9.19 19.04
CA PRO A 27 -2.58 9.65 17.70
C PRO A 27 -2.59 11.18 17.64
N CYS A 28 -2.00 11.73 16.58
CA CYS A 28 -1.86 13.18 16.38
C CYS A 28 -2.62 13.66 15.14
N LEU A 29 -2.44 13.01 14.00
CA LEU A 29 -3.00 13.41 12.72
C LEU A 29 -3.52 12.19 11.96
N GLU A 30 -4.77 12.24 11.49
CA GLU A 30 -5.32 11.23 10.58
C GLU A 30 -4.71 11.40 9.18
N ILE A 31 -4.06 10.35 8.67
CA ILE A 31 -3.44 10.34 7.34
C ILE A 31 -4.12 9.40 6.36
N GLY A 32 -5.03 8.55 6.83
CA GLY A 32 -5.79 7.67 5.97
C GLY A 32 -6.87 6.94 6.73
N SER A 33 -7.99 6.65 6.04
CA SER A 33 -9.07 5.83 6.58
C SER A 33 -9.51 4.84 5.51
N GLY A 34 -9.47 3.57 5.86
CA GLY A 34 -10.00 2.46 5.06
C GLY A 34 -11.25 1.89 5.71
N GLY A 35 -11.81 0.82 5.18
CA GLY A 35 -13.03 0.28 5.74
C GLY A 35 -12.87 -0.55 7.02
N MET A 36 -11.63 -0.87 7.46
CA MET A 36 -11.39 -1.62 8.72
C MET A 36 -10.74 -0.78 9.79
N ALA A 37 -9.93 0.19 9.39
CA ALA A 37 -9.06 0.92 10.28
C ALA A 37 -8.80 2.33 9.75
N THR A 38 -8.50 3.21 10.68
CA THR A 38 -7.95 4.53 10.41
C THR A 38 -6.46 4.53 10.73
N VAL A 39 -5.65 5.18 9.90
CA VAL A 39 -4.21 5.34 10.09
C VAL A 39 -3.92 6.75 10.55
N TYR A 40 -3.18 6.86 11.63
CA TYR A 40 -2.76 8.14 12.23
C TYR A 40 -1.23 8.25 12.23
N ILE A 41 -0.71 9.46 12.10
CA ILE A 41 0.58 9.76 12.67
C ILE A 41 0.40 9.78 14.19
N ALA A 42 1.26 9.06 14.88
CA ALA A 42 1.22 9.00 16.34
C ALA A 42 2.61 9.17 16.94
N ARG A 43 2.65 9.59 18.21
CA ARG A 43 3.87 9.67 19.01
C ARG A 43 3.90 8.52 20.00
N GLU A 44 4.99 7.79 19.98
CA GLU A 44 5.29 6.80 21.01
C GLU A 44 5.95 7.50 22.19
N ALA A 45 5.37 7.37 23.38
CA ALA A 45 5.97 7.89 24.61
C ALA A 45 7.09 6.93 25.06
N GLY A 46 8.34 7.32 24.85
CA GLY A 46 9.50 6.60 25.37
C GLY A 46 9.78 6.93 26.84
N GLU A 47 10.37 6.00 27.58
CA GLU A 47 10.79 6.17 28.98
C GLU A 47 11.82 7.31 29.16
N THR A 48 12.60 7.62 28.11
CA THR A 48 13.66 8.62 28.13
C THR A 48 13.21 10.02 27.64
N GLY A 49 11.90 10.22 27.42
CA GLY A 49 11.36 11.50 26.89
C GLY A 49 11.54 11.68 25.38
N LEU A 50 12.29 10.83 24.70
CA LEU A 50 12.40 10.83 23.25
C LEU A 50 11.10 10.30 22.64
N GLN A 51 10.44 11.13 21.83
CA GLN A 51 9.22 10.76 21.13
C GLN A 51 9.55 10.21 19.75
N ARG A 52 9.16 8.96 19.49
CA ARG A 52 9.27 8.36 18.16
C ARG A 52 7.98 8.61 17.39
N THR A 53 8.10 9.00 16.13
CA THR A 53 6.96 9.10 15.20
C THR A 53 6.69 7.74 14.59
N VAL A 54 5.41 7.34 14.59
CA VAL A 54 4.94 6.08 14.03
C VAL A 54 3.67 6.30 13.20
N ALA A 55 3.40 5.40 12.26
CA ALA A 55 2.09 5.26 11.65
C ALA A 55 1.28 4.28 12.51
N LEU A 56 0.16 4.73 13.08
CA LEU A 56 -0.69 3.95 13.96
C LEU A 56 -1.99 3.57 13.26
N LYS A 57 -2.13 2.31 12.86
CA LYS A 57 -3.35 1.74 12.28
C LYS A 57 -4.26 1.28 13.41
N VAL A 58 -5.44 1.86 13.51
CA VAL A 58 -6.42 1.63 14.59
C VAL A 58 -7.69 1.06 14.01
N MET A 59 -8.11 -0.11 14.48
CA MET A 59 -9.35 -0.73 14.03
C MET A 59 -10.57 0.14 14.35
N HIS A 60 -11.53 0.20 13.41
CA HIS A 60 -12.79 0.90 13.63
C HIS A 60 -13.58 0.25 14.78
N GLU A 61 -14.19 1.08 15.62
CA GLU A 61 -14.91 0.65 16.80
C GLU A 61 -16.02 -0.36 16.48
N HIS A 62 -16.81 -0.12 15.44
CA HIS A 62 -17.90 -1.02 15.04
C HIS A 62 -17.42 -2.43 14.62
N LEU A 63 -16.16 -2.60 14.22
CA LEU A 63 -15.56 -3.90 13.90
C LEU A 63 -14.89 -4.53 15.11
N SER A 64 -14.46 -3.72 16.09
CA SER A 64 -13.75 -4.20 17.26
C SER A 64 -14.64 -5.01 18.22
N HIS A 65 -15.96 -4.93 18.09
CA HIS A 65 -16.91 -5.76 18.83
C HIS A 65 -17.01 -7.20 18.29
N THR A 66 -16.41 -7.49 17.14
CA THR A 66 -16.45 -8.82 16.53
C THR A 66 -15.10 -9.51 16.72
N GLU A 67 -15.04 -10.50 17.59
CA GLU A 67 -13.82 -11.25 17.94
C GLU A 67 -13.09 -11.80 16.71
N ARG A 68 -13.83 -12.21 15.67
CA ARG A 68 -13.27 -12.67 14.40
C ARG A 68 -12.41 -11.61 13.70
N TYR A 69 -12.87 -10.34 13.65
CA TYR A 69 -12.11 -9.25 13.03
C TYR A 69 -10.93 -8.83 13.90
N LYS A 70 -11.10 -8.79 15.23
CA LYS A 70 -10.02 -8.50 16.18
C LYS A 70 -8.88 -9.51 16.03
N LYS A 71 -9.22 -10.80 16.11
CA LYS A 71 -8.23 -11.88 15.97
C LYS A 71 -7.45 -11.77 14.68
N ARG A 72 -8.12 -11.52 13.55
CA ARG A 72 -7.47 -11.39 12.25
C ARG A 72 -6.52 -10.21 12.17
N PHE A 73 -6.94 -9.05 12.68
CA PHE A 73 -6.10 -7.86 12.73
C PHE A 73 -4.83 -8.09 13.56
N LEU A 74 -4.97 -8.73 14.71
CA LEU A 74 -3.84 -9.07 15.59
C LEU A 74 -2.96 -10.19 15.01
N ASP A 75 -3.54 -11.18 14.34
CA ASP A 75 -2.79 -12.24 13.64
C ASP A 75 -1.95 -11.66 12.48
N GLU A 76 -2.51 -10.71 11.71
CA GLU A 76 -1.78 -9.96 10.69
C GLU A 76 -0.59 -9.22 11.30
N ALA A 77 -0.83 -8.42 12.33
CA ALA A 77 0.21 -7.68 13.04
C ALA A 77 1.29 -8.62 13.61
N ARG A 78 0.91 -9.76 14.16
CA ARG A 78 1.82 -10.77 14.69
C ARG A 78 2.70 -11.41 13.62
N ILE A 79 2.15 -11.69 12.45
CA ILE A 79 2.92 -12.24 11.32
C ILE A 79 3.90 -11.18 10.81
N LEU A 80 3.41 -9.95 10.57
CA LEU A 80 4.23 -8.87 10.05
C LEU A 80 5.34 -8.43 11.02
N SER A 81 5.13 -8.53 12.34
CA SER A 81 6.17 -8.21 13.33
C SER A 81 7.40 -9.13 13.27
N ARG A 82 7.26 -10.31 12.65
CA ARG A 82 8.36 -11.27 12.43
C ARG A 82 9.10 -11.04 11.12
N LEU A 83 8.51 -10.24 10.22
CA LEU A 83 9.05 -9.98 8.90
C LEU A 83 9.94 -8.73 8.95
N ALA A 84 11.26 -8.95 8.94
CA ALA A 84 12.25 -7.88 8.88
C ALA A 84 12.92 -7.90 7.49
N HIS A 85 12.50 -7.01 6.61
CA HIS A 85 13.06 -6.87 5.26
C HIS A 85 13.07 -5.40 4.85
N PRO A 86 14.13 -4.90 4.16
CA PRO A 86 14.24 -3.49 3.78
C PRO A 86 13.10 -2.98 2.89
N TYR A 87 12.39 -3.86 2.18
CA TYR A 87 11.28 -3.49 1.30
C TYR A 87 9.89 -3.76 1.90
N VAL A 88 9.79 -4.17 3.16
CA VAL A 88 8.52 -4.36 3.86
C VAL A 88 8.40 -3.35 5.00
N CYS A 89 7.24 -2.69 5.10
CA CYS A 89 6.96 -1.77 6.19
C CYS A 89 7.05 -2.47 7.54
N ARG A 90 7.91 -1.95 8.41
CA ARG A 90 8.20 -2.58 9.70
C ARG A 90 7.07 -2.34 10.69
N VAL A 91 6.57 -3.41 11.30
CA VAL A 91 5.69 -3.35 12.47
C VAL A 91 6.57 -3.17 13.72
N LEU A 92 6.27 -2.14 14.49
CA LEU A 92 7.03 -1.73 15.68
C LEU A 92 6.38 -2.22 16.97
N GLY A 93 5.06 -2.37 16.95
CA GLY A 93 4.27 -2.85 18.05
C GLY A 93 2.83 -3.06 17.67
N TYR A 94 2.11 -3.86 18.43
CA TYR A 94 0.67 -4.06 18.25
C TYR A 94 0.05 -4.45 19.58
N GLY A 95 -1.25 -4.26 19.71
CA GLY A 95 -1.98 -4.59 20.91
C GLY A 95 -3.44 -4.21 20.84
N GLU A 96 -4.06 -4.20 22.01
CA GLU A 96 -5.44 -3.78 22.21
C GLU A 96 -5.48 -2.83 23.41
N ASP A 97 -6.20 -1.74 23.29
CA ASP A 97 -6.50 -0.84 24.40
C ASP A 97 -7.99 -0.47 24.37
N LYS A 98 -8.67 -0.63 25.51
CA LYS A 98 -10.12 -0.40 25.68
C LYS A 98 -10.97 -1.09 24.60
N GLY A 99 -10.61 -2.34 24.27
CA GLY A 99 -11.30 -3.12 23.25
C GLY A 99 -10.97 -2.75 21.80
N ARG A 100 -10.05 -1.81 21.54
CA ARG A 100 -9.67 -1.35 20.22
C ARG A 100 -8.29 -1.89 19.82
N PRO A 101 -8.20 -2.82 18.87
CA PRO A 101 -6.92 -3.27 18.32
C PRO A 101 -6.20 -2.15 17.57
N PHE A 102 -4.87 -2.13 17.73
CA PHE A 102 -3.99 -1.22 17.00
C PHE A 102 -2.70 -1.91 16.57
N MET A 103 -2.06 -1.35 15.55
CA MET A 103 -0.75 -1.75 15.05
C MET A 103 0.07 -0.49 14.77
N ALA A 104 1.22 -0.37 15.40
CA ALA A 104 2.19 0.69 15.16
C ALA A 104 3.22 0.23 14.14
N MET A 105 3.45 1.05 13.12
CA MET A 105 4.37 0.79 12.02
C MET A 105 5.35 1.96 11.89
N GLU A 106 6.46 1.75 11.18
CA GLU A 106 7.33 2.85 10.79
C GLU A 106 6.53 3.90 9.99
N TYR A 107 6.77 5.19 10.27
CA TYR A 107 6.21 6.26 9.46
C TYR A 107 7.03 6.44 8.20
N LEU A 108 6.38 6.42 7.04
CA LEU A 108 7.03 6.47 5.73
C LEU A 108 6.95 7.87 5.15
N VAL A 109 8.11 8.47 4.88
CA VAL A 109 8.24 9.74 4.16
C VAL A 109 8.31 9.42 2.66
N GLY A 110 7.14 9.35 2.02
CA GLY A 110 7.02 8.90 0.64
C GLY A 110 5.60 8.98 0.12
N GLU A 111 5.38 8.41 -1.08
CA GLU A 111 4.11 8.43 -1.78
C GLU A 111 3.70 7.03 -2.26
N PRO A 112 2.41 6.67 -2.19
CA PRO A 112 1.92 5.43 -2.76
C PRO A 112 2.00 5.47 -4.30
N LEU A 113 2.24 4.32 -4.94
CA LEU A 113 2.29 4.23 -6.40
C LEU A 113 1.00 4.70 -7.06
N SER A 114 -0.14 4.64 -6.40
CA SER A 114 -1.40 5.20 -6.90
C SER A 114 -1.34 6.72 -7.08
N ARG A 115 -0.64 7.45 -6.19
CA ARG A 115 -0.37 8.87 -6.35
C ARG A 115 0.65 9.15 -7.44
N VAL A 116 1.71 8.33 -7.48
CA VAL A 116 2.75 8.41 -8.51
C VAL A 116 2.13 8.22 -9.90
N LEU A 117 1.28 7.20 -10.08
CA LEU A 117 0.55 6.95 -11.33
C LEU A 117 -0.30 8.17 -11.75
N ARG A 118 -1.01 8.78 -10.79
CA ARG A 118 -1.83 9.97 -11.06
C ARG A 118 -1.00 11.19 -11.45
N ALA A 119 0.16 11.38 -10.82
CA ALA A 119 1.08 12.47 -11.15
C ALA A 119 1.68 12.28 -12.55
N LEU A 120 2.12 11.06 -12.88
CA LEU A 120 2.68 10.73 -14.19
C LEU A 120 1.68 10.93 -15.35
N ARG A 121 0.39 10.66 -15.13
CA ARG A 121 -0.65 10.93 -16.13
C ARG A 121 -0.78 12.40 -16.53
N ARG A 122 -0.27 13.32 -15.70
CA ARG A 122 -0.25 14.77 -15.97
C ARG A 122 1.05 15.24 -16.61
N ARG A 123 2.02 14.34 -16.78
CA ARG A 123 3.35 14.61 -17.33
C ARG A 123 3.46 13.99 -18.71
N THR A 124 3.90 14.78 -19.68
CA THR A 124 4.13 14.34 -21.08
C THR A 124 5.61 14.18 -21.40
N ASP A 125 6.46 14.64 -20.53
CA ASP A 125 7.92 14.66 -20.65
C ASP A 125 8.59 13.37 -20.18
N VAL A 126 7.89 12.48 -19.43
CA VAL A 126 8.42 11.19 -18.99
C VAL A 126 8.02 10.11 -20.00
N THR A 127 8.98 9.61 -20.75
CA THR A 127 8.76 8.60 -21.80
C THR A 127 8.36 7.23 -21.23
N ALA A 128 7.74 6.37 -22.06
CA ALA A 128 7.41 5.01 -21.67
C ALA A 128 8.67 4.18 -21.35
N ALA A 129 9.78 4.41 -22.06
CA ALA A 129 11.05 3.77 -21.78
C ALA A 129 11.62 4.13 -20.39
N GLU A 130 11.54 5.40 -20.01
CA GLU A 130 11.93 5.85 -18.65
C GLU A 130 11.04 5.26 -17.58
N ARG A 131 9.73 5.24 -17.80
CA ARG A 131 8.80 4.58 -16.88
C ARG A 131 9.10 3.08 -16.75
N ALA A 132 9.36 2.39 -17.87
CA ALA A 132 9.73 0.97 -17.83
C ALA A 132 10.99 0.74 -17.01
N ARG A 133 12.03 1.56 -17.17
CA ARG A 133 13.28 1.51 -16.40
C ARG A 133 13.03 1.74 -14.90
N ILE A 134 12.35 2.84 -14.56
CA ILE A 134 12.07 3.21 -13.16
C ILE A 134 11.25 2.13 -12.47
N PHE A 135 10.13 1.72 -13.08
CA PHE A 135 9.21 0.78 -12.44
C PHE A 135 9.68 -0.67 -12.52
N ALA A 136 10.54 -1.05 -13.46
CA ALA A 136 11.25 -2.32 -13.38
C ALA A 136 12.09 -2.41 -12.10
N ARG A 137 12.84 -1.37 -11.74
CA ARG A 137 13.60 -1.32 -10.48
C ARG A 137 12.69 -1.34 -9.26
N VAL A 138 11.64 -0.51 -9.25
CA VAL A 138 10.65 -0.45 -8.15
C VAL A 138 10.02 -1.82 -7.92
N ILE A 139 9.53 -2.47 -8.97
CA ILE A 139 8.85 -3.77 -8.86
C ILE A 139 9.85 -4.90 -8.55
N ALA A 140 11.09 -4.85 -9.03
CA ALA A 140 12.13 -5.82 -8.63
C ALA A 140 12.38 -5.76 -7.12
N ASN A 141 12.55 -4.57 -6.55
CA ASN A 141 12.73 -4.38 -5.11
C ASN A 141 11.51 -4.86 -4.30
N ILE A 142 10.31 -4.53 -4.77
CA ILE A 142 9.05 -4.98 -4.14
C ILE A 142 8.94 -6.50 -4.22
N ALA A 143 9.26 -7.12 -5.35
CA ALA A 143 9.20 -8.56 -5.54
C ALA A 143 10.17 -9.32 -4.59
N GLU A 144 11.35 -8.76 -4.28
CA GLU A 144 12.23 -9.31 -3.24
C GLU A 144 11.57 -9.23 -1.85
N GLY A 145 10.90 -8.14 -1.51
CA GLY A 145 10.14 -8.01 -0.26
C GLY A 145 8.97 -9.01 -0.17
N ILE A 146 8.22 -9.19 -1.25
CA ILE A 146 7.16 -10.21 -1.36
C ILE A 146 7.74 -11.62 -1.22
N HIS A 147 8.88 -11.89 -1.86
CA HIS A 147 9.56 -13.18 -1.73
C HIS A 147 9.98 -13.46 -0.28
N ALA A 148 10.56 -12.48 0.41
CA ALA A 148 10.92 -12.62 1.83
C ALA A 148 9.71 -12.95 2.70
N ALA A 149 8.54 -12.35 2.42
CA ALA A 149 7.29 -12.68 3.10
C ALA A 149 6.84 -14.13 2.80
N HIS A 150 6.91 -14.57 1.55
CA HIS A 150 6.59 -15.92 1.15
C HIS A 150 7.44 -16.99 1.82
N GLU A 151 8.73 -16.67 2.11
CA GLU A 151 9.69 -17.58 2.74
C GLU A 151 9.73 -17.47 4.28
N THR A 152 8.82 -16.68 4.87
CA THR A 152 8.75 -16.52 6.33
C THR A 152 8.43 -17.85 7.02
N ARG A 153 9.20 -18.19 8.06
CA ARG A 153 9.11 -19.45 8.80
C ARG A 153 8.75 -19.25 10.26
N ASP A 154 8.16 -20.28 10.86
CA ASP A 154 7.95 -20.34 12.31
C ASP A 154 9.25 -20.72 13.06
N ALA A 155 9.17 -20.77 14.38
CA ALA A 155 10.32 -21.15 15.23
C ALA A 155 10.80 -22.60 15.00
N GLN A 156 9.98 -23.44 14.37
CA GLN A 156 10.29 -24.81 13.99
C GLN A 156 10.81 -24.94 12.54
N GLY A 157 11.02 -23.81 11.84
CA GLY A 157 11.52 -23.77 10.46
C GLY A 157 10.46 -24.06 9.38
N ARG A 158 9.18 -24.20 9.73
CA ARG A 158 8.09 -24.46 8.77
C ARG A 158 7.62 -23.16 8.14
N LEU A 159 7.36 -23.18 6.84
CA LEU A 159 6.80 -22.04 6.12
C LEU A 159 5.45 -21.61 6.74
N LEU A 160 5.29 -20.34 7.01
CA LEU A 160 4.03 -19.77 7.50
C LEU A 160 2.98 -19.63 6.40
N GLY A 161 3.34 -19.80 5.13
CA GLY A 161 2.43 -19.67 3.99
C GLY A 161 1.87 -18.25 3.83
N VAL A 162 2.69 -17.25 4.13
CA VAL A 162 2.31 -15.85 3.99
C VAL A 162 2.15 -15.53 2.51
N ILE A 163 1.01 -14.98 2.14
CA ILE A 163 0.70 -14.46 0.81
C ILE A 163 0.12 -13.07 1.02
N HIS A 164 0.55 -12.07 0.23
CA HIS A 164 0.10 -10.68 0.40
C HIS A 164 -1.38 -10.50 0.03
N ARG A 165 -1.79 -11.02 -1.13
CA ARG A 165 -3.20 -11.06 -1.62
C ARG A 165 -3.84 -9.71 -1.93
N ASP A 166 -3.18 -8.61 -1.61
CA ASP A 166 -3.66 -7.25 -1.79
C ASP A 166 -2.60 -6.34 -2.40
N VAL A 167 -1.75 -6.90 -3.27
CA VAL A 167 -0.79 -6.12 -4.04
C VAL A 167 -1.54 -5.21 -4.99
N SER A 168 -1.37 -3.90 -4.80
CA SER A 168 -1.99 -2.85 -5.63
C SER A 168 -1.18 -1.55 -5.49
N PRO A 169 -1.30 -0.58 -6.40
CA PRO A 169 -0.55 0.67 -6.32
C PRO A 169 -0.77 1.47 -5.02
N GLN A 170 -1.83 1.20 -4.28
CA GLN A 170 -2.13 1.85 -3.00
C GLN A 170 -1.26 1.32 -1.85
N ASN A 171 -0.89 0.02 -1.92
CA ASN A 171 -0.14 -0.67 -0.88
C ASN A 171 1.37 -0.72 -1.14
N LEU A 172 1.83 -0.09 -2.22
CA LEU A 172 3.23 -0.02 -2.63
C LEU A 172 3.70 1.43 -2.59
N PHE A 173 4.76 1.70 -1.83
CA PHE A 173 5.26 3.05 -1.60
C PHE A 173 6.65 3.24 -2.19
N MET A 174 6.88 4.41 -2.81
CA MET A 174 8.20 4.97 -3.07
C MET A 174 8.51 6.01 -2.00
N LEU A 175 9.70 5.93 -1.42
CA LEU A 175 10.17 6.89 -0.41
C LEU A 175 11.07 7.94 -1.05
N TYR A 176 11.16 9.12 -0.44
CA TYR A 176 12.01 10.19 -0.93
C TYR A 176 13.52 9.90 -0.80
N ASP A 177 13.90 8.85 -0.05
CA ASP A 177 15.28 8.31 -0.07
C ASP A 177 15.56 7.34 -1.22
N GLY A 178 14.59 7.15 -2.12
CA GLY A 178 14.66 6.24 -3.26
C GLY A 178 14.45 4.77 -2.92
N THR A 179 14.12 4.43 -1.68
CA THR A 179 13.74 3.07 -1.32
C THR A 179 12.24 2.83 -1.56
N VAL A 180 11.81 1.59 -1.44
CA VAL A 180 10.39 1.22 -1.58
C VAL A 180 9.91 0.47 -0.33
N ARG A 181 8.60 0.50 -0.07
CA ARG A 181 7.98 -0.27 1.02
C ARG A 181 6.68 -0.89 0.57
N ILE A 182 6.44 -2.09 1.06
CA ILE A 182 5.19 -2.84 0.93
C ILE A 182 4.40 -2.64 2.21
N LEU A 183 3.14 -2.27 2.07
CA LEU A 183 2.19 -2.06 3.16
C LEU A 183 1.07 -3.11 3.13
N ASP A 184 0.39 -3.25 4.25
CA ASP A 184 -0.93 -3.90 4.37
C ASP A 184 -1.07 -5.25 3.67
N PHE A 185 -0.47 -6.30 4.25
CA PHE A 185 -0.70 -7.67 3.81
C PHE A 185 -2.15 -8.07 4.08
N GLY A 186 -2.88 -8.44 3.04
CA GLY A 186 -4.29 -8.82 3.13
C GLY A 186 -4.54 -10.17 3.82
N ILE A 187 -3.74 -10.53 4.83
CA ILE A 187 -3.79 -11.83 5.53
C ILE A 187 -5.14 -12.03 6.22
N ALA A 188 -5.72 -10.94 6.72
CA ALA A 188 -6.94 -10.97 7.51
C ALA A 188 -8.23 -11.32 6.75
N TRP A 189 -8.26 -11.15 5.42
CA TRP A 189 -9.52 -11.14 4.65
C TRP A 189 -9.89 -12.45 3.97
N TYR A 190 -8.95 -13.36 3.70
CA TYR A 190 -9.15 -14.42 2.72
C TYR A 190 -9.57 -15.80 3.25
N ARG A 191 -9.44 -16.07 4.55
CA ARG A 191 -9.85 -17.39 5.08
C ARG A 191 -11.34 -17.72 5.00
N ASP A 192 -12.21 -16.71 4.79
CA ASP A 192 -13.66 -16.89 4.85
C ASP A 192 -14.39 -16.63 3.53
N ARG A 193 -13.72 -16.37 2.44
CA ARG A 193 -14.37 -16.03 1.15
C ARG A 193 -15.05 -17.21 0.46
N TYR A 194 -14.84 -18.43 0.92
CA TYR A 194 -15.60 -19.58 0.42
C TYR A 194 -17.09 -19.57 0.79
N VAL A 195 -17.59 -18.63 1.62
CA VAL A 195 -18.95 -18.76 2.20
C VAL A 195 -19.86 -17.54 2.04
N GLN A 196 -19.40 -16.33 1.67
CA GLN A 196 -20.35 -15.20 1.56
C GLN A 196 -20.07 -14.27 0.37
N THR A 197 -20.99 -14.36 -0.58
CA THR A 197 -21.52 -13.33 -1.52
C THR A 197 -20.79 -11.99 -1.61
N ALA A 198 -20.38 -11.72 -2.83
CA ALA A 198 -19.92 -10.47 -3.38
C ALA A 198 -20.90 -9.30 -3.13
N THR A 199 -20.78 -8.62 -2.00
CA THR A 199 -21.50 -7.35 -1.82
C THR A 199 -20.76 -6.48 -0.81
N THR A 200 -19.58 -6.00 -1.18
CA THR A 200 -19.00 -4.84 -0.50
C THR A 200 -18.21 -4.03 -1.52
N SER A 201 -18.47 -2.75 -1.58
CA SER A 201 -17.80 -1.72 -2.40
C SER A 201 -16.25 -1.76 -2.35
N ARG A 202 -15.68 -2.55 -1.45
CA ARG A 202 -14.24 -2.81 -1.29
C ARG A 202 -13.63 -3.76 -2.32
N LEU A 203 -14.41 -4.65 -2.91
CA LEU A 203 -13.95 -5.53 -4.00
C LEU A 203 -13.74 -4.75 -5.29
N ILE A 204 -14.54 -3.71 -5.51
CA ILE A 204 -14.59 -2.96 -6.77
C ILE A 204 -13.21 -2.43 -7.15
N GLY A 205 -12.45 -1.87 -6.21
CA GLY A 205 -11.11 -1.34 -6.49
C GLY A 205 -10.00 -2.39 -6.60
N LYS A 206 -10.23 -3.65 -6.15
CA LYS A 206 -9.20 -4.72 -6.07
C LYS A 206 -9.31 -5.78 -7.16
N LEU A 207 -10.49 -5.95 -7.73
CA LEU A 207 -10.75 -6.92 -8.80
C LEU A 207 -9.73 -6.87 -9.94
N PRO A 208 -9.30 -5.69 -10.44
CA PRO A 208 -8.34 -5.61 -11.53
C PRO A 208 -6.97 -6.24 -11.24
N TYR A 209 -6.59 -6.38 -9.95
CA TYR A 209 -5.31 -6.93 -9.52
C TYR A 209 -5.38 -8.39 -9.09
N MET A 210 -6.60 -8.95 -8.95
CA MET A 210 -6.78 -10.36 -8.59
C MET A 210 -6.35 -11.27 -9.75
N ALA A 211 -5.69 -12.38 -9.38
CA ALA A 211 -5.36 -13.41 -10.36
C ALA A 211 -6.61 -14.21 -10.79
N PRO A 212 -6.62 -14.79 -12.01
CA PRO A 212 -7.75 -15.57 -12.51
C PRO A 212 -8.24 -16.65 -11.54
N GLU A 213 -7.32 -17.39 -10.92
CA GLU A 213 -7.64 -18.45 -9.95
C GLU A 213 -8.29 -17.93 -8.67
N GLN A 214 -8.01 -16.65 -8.29
CA GLN A 214 -8.70 -16.02 -7.16
C GLN A 214 -10.13 -15.63 -7.51
N ILE A 215 -10.37 -15.17 -8.74
CA ILE A 215 -11.71 -14.83 -9.25
C ILE A 215 -12.56 -16.07 -9.41
N GLN A 216 -11.98 -17.15 -9.95
CA GLN A 216 -12.62 -18.43 -10.15
C GLN A 216 -12.87 -19.22 -8.86
N GLY A 217 -12.29 -18.76 -7.73
CA GLY A 217 -12.45 -19.45 -6.44
C GLY A 217 -11.73 -20.79 -6.36
N THR A 218 -10.75 -21.03 -7.20
CA THR A 218 -9.94 -22.27 -7.19
C THR A 218 -8.83 -22.19 -6.13
N VAL A 219 -8.16 -23.31 -5.87
CA VAL A 219 -6.99 -23.33 -4.98
C VAL A 219 -5.87 -22.48 -5.58
N TYR A 220 -5.32 -21.59 -4.82
CA TYR A 220 -4.25 -20.69 -5.25
C TYR A 220 -3.13 -20.61 -4.20
N ASP A 221 -1.96 -20.16 -4.65
CA ASP A 221 -0.76 -20.00 -3.82
C ASP A 221 -0.12 -18.62 -4.00
N ARG A 222 1.13 -18.46 -3.56
CA ARG A 222 1.91 -17.22 -3.59
C ARG A 222 2.06 -16.59 -4.98
N ARG A 223 1.80 -17.31 -6.07
CA ARG A 223 1.92 -16.81 -7.44
C ARG A 223 0.84 -15.77 -7.81
N VAL A 224 -0.22 -15.66 -7.01
CA VAL A 224 -1.20 -14.57 -7.16
C VAL A 224 -0.58 -13.19 -6.94
N ASP A 225 0.42 -13.07 -6.05
CA ASP A 225 1.12 -11.81 -5.81
C ASP A 225 2.02 -11.43 -7.00
N ILE A 226 2.57 -12.42 -7.71
CA ILE A 226 3.37 -12.19 -8.94
C ILE A 226 2.47 -11.66 -10.06
N TRP A 227 1.28 -12.23 -10.24
CA TRP A 227 0.27 -11.70 -11.16
C TRP A 227 -0.04 -10.23 -10.85
N ALA A 228 -0.36 -9.92 -9.61
CA ALA A 228 -0.72 -8.58 -9.19
C ALA A 228 0.43 -7.58 -9.41
N LEU A 229 1.70 -7.97 -9.13
CA LEU A 229 2.89 -7.17 -9.47
C LEU A 229 3.02 -6.93 -10.96
N GLY A 230 2.74 -7.93 -11.80
CA GLY A 230 2.71 -7.79 -13.26
C GLY A 230 1.68 -6.76 -13.73
N VAL A 231 0.46 -6.81 -13.15
CA VAL A 231 -0.59 -5.81 -13.44
C VAL A 231 -0.13 -4.41 -13.04
N VAL A 232 0.41 -4.25 -11.83
CA VAL A 232 0.92 -2.96 -11.36
C VAL A 232 2.01 -2.43 -12.29
N LEU A 233 2.98 -3.27 -12.67
CA LEU A 233 4.06 -2.87 -13.57
C LEU A 233 3.54 -2.41 -14.92
N TRP A 234 2.60 -3.15 -15.51
CA TRP A 234 1.98 -2.77 -16.77
C TRP A 234 1.29 -1.40 -16.68
N GLU A 235 0.47 -1.18 -15.63
CA GLU A 235 -0.24 0.09 -15.42
C GLU A 235 0.71 1.28 -15.16
N MET A 236 1.82 1.06 -14.47
CA MET A 236 2.80 2.11 -14.21
C MET A 236 3.56 2.53 -15.47
N VAL A 237 3.75 1.62 -16.42
CA VAL A 237 4.44 1.92 -17.69
C VAL A 237 3.50 2.54 -18.71
N THR A 238 2.29 2.01 -18.88
CA THR A 238 1.31 2.51 -19.86
C THR A 238 0.55 3.73 -19.37
N LEU A 239 0.45 3.92 -18.04
CA LEU A 239 -0.42 4.88 -17.37
C LEU A 239 -1.92 4.58 -17.54
N GLU A 240 -2.28 3.42 -18.04
CA GLU A 240 -3.64 2.96 -18.27
C GLU A 240 -4.02 1.86 -17.28
N ARG A 241 -5.29 1.46 -17.28
CA ARG A 241 -5.79 0.34 -16.49
C ARG A 241 -5.82 -0.91 -17.34
N LEU A 242 -5.09 -1.96 -16.92
CA LEU A 242 -5.00 -3.19 -17.72
C LEU A 242 -6.35 -3.92 -17.80
N PHE A 243 -6.96 -4.23 -16.65
CA PHE A 243 -8.16 -5.07 -16.61
C PHE A 243 -9.42 -4.35 -16.12
N ARG A 244 -9.33 -3.12 -15.62
CA ARG A 244 -10.52 -2.40 -15.14
C ARG A 244 -11.47 -2.08 -16.31
N ARG A 245 -12.73 -2.48 -16.15
CA ARG A 245 -13.83 -2.20 -17.07
C ARG A 245 -14.97 -1.50 -16.34
N GLU A 246 -16.03 -1.13 -17.06
CA GLU A 246 -17.17 -0.38 -16.51
C GLU A 246 -17.92 -1.14 -15.41
N THR A 247 -17.97 -2.47 -15.47
CA THR A 247 -18.63 -3.31 -14.49
C THR A 247 -17.67 -4.35 -13.88
N GLU A 248 -18.01 -4.83 -12.69
CA GLU A 248 -17.26 -5.90 -12.01
C GLU A 248 -17.20 -7.17 -12.88
N VAL A 249 -18.34 -7.55 -13.47
CA VAL A 249 -18.44 -8.74 -14.32
C VAL A 249 -17.49 -8.62 -15.52
N ARG A 250 -17.51 -7.49 -16.21
CA ARG A 250 -16.61 -7.23 -17.32
C ARG A 250 -15.14 -7.19 -16.90
N THR A 251 -14.85 -6.67 -15.70
CA THR A 251 -13.49 -6.71 -15.12
C THR A 251 -13.05 -8.15 -14.85
N MET A 252 -13.91 -8.99 -14.29
CA MET A 252 -13.62 -10.40 -14.07
C MET A 252 -13.42 -11.17 -15.38
N GLU A 253 -14.25 -10.92 -16.40
CA GLU A 253 -14.08 -11.46 -17.75
C GLU A 253 -12.73 -11.06 -18.35
N ALA A 254 -12.37 -9.79 -18.24
CA ALA A 254 -11.09 -9.27 -18.75
C ALA A 254 -9.90 -9.99 -18.10
N VAL A 255 -9.88 -10.11 -16.78
CA VAL A 255 -8.83 -10.83 -16.05
C VAL A 255 -8.75 -12.30 -16.49
N CYS A 256 -9.91 -12.98 -16.63
CA CYS A 256 -9.93 -14.41 -16.85
C CYS A 256 -9.67 -14.80 -18.33
N SER A 257 -10.03 -13.96 -19.30
CA SER A 257 -10.10 -14.41 -20.70
C SER A 257 -9.65 -13.44 -21.77
N GLU A 258 -9.61 -12.10 -21.55
CA GLU A 258 -9.18 -11.17 -22.59
C GLU A 258 -7.69 -11.38 -22.94
N PRO A 259 -7.32 -11.41 -24.23
CA PRO A 259 -5.92 -11.49 -24.64
C PRO A 259 -5.09 -10.35 -24.04
N LEU A 260 -3.90 -10.68 -23.54
CA LEU A 260 -2.94 -9.67 -23.12
C LEU A 260 -2.29 -9.04 -24.35
N VAL A 261 -2.52 -7.75 -24.57
CA VAL A 261 -1.83 -6.99 -25.61
C VAL A 261 -0.40 -6.71 -25.14
N PRO A 262 0.64 -7.01 -25.97
CA PRO A 262 2.01 -6.65 -25.66
C PRO A 262 2.13 -5.17 -25.31
N LEU A 263 2.91 -4.84 -24.29
CA LEU A 263 3.05 -3.45 -23.84
C LEU A 263 3.66 -2.56 -24.93
N SER A 264 4.57 -3.10 -25.75
CA SER A 264 5.18 -2.42 -26.89
C SER A 264 4.20 -2.04 -28.00
N GLU A 265 3.04 -2.69 -28.07
CA GLU A 265 1.94 -2.32 -28.99
C GLU A 265 1.07 -1.18 -28.42
N VAL A 266 1.05 -1.02 -27.09
CA VAL A 266 0.27 0.04 -26.41
C VAL A 266 1.06 1.34 -26.32
N VAL A 267 2.37 1.24 -26.02
CA VAL A 267 3.27 2.39 -25.86
C VAL A 267 4.58 2.14 -26.60
N GLY A 268 5.03 3.15 -27.34
CA GLY A 268 6.27 3.07 -28.10
C GLY A 268 7.54 3.17 -27.23
N GLY A 269 8.67 2.73 -27.80
CA GLY A 269 9.99 2.96 -27.23
C GLY A 269 10.39 2.01 -26.11
N ILE A 270 9.66 0.92 -25.88
CA ILE A 270 10.01 -0.08 -24.87
C ILE A 270 11.21 -0.91 -25.34
N PRO A 271 12.28 -1.00 -24.55
CA PRO A 271 13.43 -1.83 -24.90
C PRO A 271 13.06 -3.31 -25.01
N PRO A 272 13.71 -4.08 -25.93
CA PRO A 272 13.39 -5.48 -26.17
C PRO A 272 13.45 -6.36 -24.90
N GLY A 273 12.59 -7.38 -24.87
CA GLY A 273 12.54 -8.39 -23.81
C GLY A 273 11.61 -8.02 -22.64
N PHE A 274 11.14 -6.79 -22.53
CA PHE A 274 10.23 -6.39 -21.44
C PHE A 274 8.87 -7.06 -21.56
N ASP A 275 8.31 -7.14 -22.77
CA ASP A 275 7.04 -7.83 -23.03
C ASP A 275 7.07 -9.30 -22.59
N ALA A 276 8.17 -10.00 -22.85
CA ALA A 276 8.30 -11.40 -22.46
C ALA A 276 8.27 -11.60 -20.93
N ILE A 277 8.85 -10.65 -20.19
CA ILE A 277 8.81 -10.67 -18.72
C ILE A 277 7.38 -10.43 -18.22
N LEU A 278 6.70 -9.43 -18.76
CA LEU A 278 5.31 -9.13 -18.39
C LEU A 278 4.35 -10.26 -18.81
N ALA A 279 4.49 -10.78 -20.03
CA ALA A 279 3.68 -11.91 -20.49
C ALA A 279 3.82 -13.12 -19.56
N ARG A 280 5.04 -13.45 -19.10
CA ARG A 280 5.26 -14.54 -18.15
C ARG A 280 4.66 -14.24 -16.77
N ALA A 281 4.76 -13.01 -16.25
CA ALA A 281 4.15 -12.65 -14.97
C ALA A 281 2.62 -12.69 -15.03
N LEU A 282 2.04 -12.38 -16.19
CA LEU A 282 0.60 -12.31 -16.47
C LEU A 282 0.06 -13.56 -17.19
N GLU A 283 0.78 -14.69 -17.16
CA GLU A 283 0.24 -15.98 -17.62
C GLU A 283 -0.93 -16.39 -16.73
N ARG A 284 -2.05 -16.82 -17.36
CA ARG A 284 -3.25 -17.23 -16.62
C ARG A 284 -3.07 -18.55 -15.91
N ASP A 285 -2.34 -19.46 -16.55
CA ASP A 285 -1.91 -20.71 -15.89
C ASP A 285 -0.79 -20.43 -14.87
N PRO A 286 -1.02 -20.60 -13.55
CA PRO A 286 0.01 -20.37 -12.56
C PRO A 286 1.27 -21.22 -12.75
N ALA A 287 1.17 -22.40 -13.41
CA ALA A 287 2.33 -23.24 -13.67
C ALA A 287 3.30 -22.62 -14.69
N ARG A 288 2.80 -21.73 -15.55
CA ARG A 288 3.59 -21.06 -16.59
C ARG A 288 4.14 -19.69 -16.13
N ARG A 289 3.67 -19.17 -14.99
CA ARG A 289 4.20 -17.95 -14.38
C ARG A 289 5.61 -18.15 -13.81
N PHE A 290 6.22 -17.09 -13.33
CA PHE A 290 7.34 -17.19 -12.39
C PHE A 290 6.89 -17.98 -11.15
N GLN A 291 7.71 -18.91 -10.68
CA GLN A 291 7.33 -19.76 -9.54
C GLN A 291 7.62 -19.09 -8.20
N THR A 292 8.52 -18.10 -8.19
CA THR A 292 8.83 -17.27 -7.03
C THR A 292 8.87 -15.80 -7.42
N ALA A 293 8.55 -14.91 -6.47
CA ALA A 293 8.68 -13.48 -6.69
C ALA A 293 10.15 -13.06 -6.92
N ARG A 294 11.12 -13.82 -6.37
CA ARG A 294 12.54 -13.64 -6.64
C ARG A 294 12.90 -13.91 -8.11
N GLU A 295 12.36 -14.95 -8.72
CA GLU A 295 12.59 -15.19 -10.17
C GLU A 295 12.10 -14.01 -11.01
N PHE A 296 10.97 -13.41 -10.64
CA PHE A 296 10.45 -12.22 -11.31
C PHE A 296 11.39 -11.02 -11.10
N ALA A 297 11.83 -10.76 -9.86
CA ALA A 297 12.80 -9.71 -9.53
C ALA A 297 14.09 -9.86 -10.35
N GLN A 298 14.68 -11.05 -10.36
CA GLN A 298 15.91 -11.35 -11.11
C GLN A 298 15.75 -11.15 -12.61
N SER A 299 14.58 -11.46 -13.18
CA SER A 299 14.30 -11.23 -14.60
C SER A 299 14.27 -9.74 -14.94
N LEU A 300 13.70 -8.90 -14.05
CA LEU A 300 13.71 -7.45 -14.20
C LEU A 300 15.12 -6.87 -14.04
N ASP A 301 15.90 -7.34 -13.06
CA ASP A 301 17.27 -6.91 -12.85
C ASP A 301 18.19 -7.26 -14.04
N LEU A 302 18.01 -8.45 -14.59
CA LEU A 302 18.74 -8.89 -15.78
C LEU A 302 18.38 -8.04 -16.99
N TRP A 303 17.11 -7.69 -17.16
CA TRP A 303 16.67 -6.79 -18.24
C TRP A 303 17.28 -5.39 -18.08
N LEU A 304 17.23 -4.80 -16.87
CA LEU A 304 17.84 -3.51 -16.57
C LEU A 304 19.34 -3.50 -16.89
N THR A 305 20.05 -4.57 -16.53
CA THR A 305 21.48 -4.72 -16.78
C THR A 305 21.79 -4.83 -18.28
N ARG A 306 21.04 -5.68 -19.00
CA ARG A 306 21.24 -5.92 -20.45
C ARG A 306 20.92 -4.72 -21.32
N THR A 307 19.98 -3.90 -20.91
CA THR A 307 19.60 -2.68 -21.64
C THR A 307 20.47 -1.48 -21.26
N GLY A 308 21.44 -1.64 -20.36
CA GLY A 308 22.29 -0.56 -19.84
C GLY A 308 21.49 0.47 -19.03
N GLN A 309 20.31 0.09 -18.52
CA GLN A 309 19.35 0.95 -17.84
C GLN A 309 19.42 0.81 -16.32
N ALA A 310 20.63 0.65 -15.78
CA ALA A 310 20.81 0.60 -14.32
C ALA A 310 20.12 1.80 -13.66
N THR A 311 19.30 1.50 -12.66
CA THR A 311 18.53 2.52 -11.91
C THR A 311 18.89 2.41 -10.44
N SER A 312 19.40 3.49 -9.89
CA SER A 312 19.81 3.60 -8.49
C SER A 312 18.68 4.15 -7.61
N ASN A 313 18.86 4.06 -6.29
CA ASN A 313 17.96 4.75 -5.36
C ASN A 313 17.97 6.27 -5.55
N ALA A 314 19.10 6.86 -5.98
CA ALA A 314 19.18 8.27 -6.28
C ALA A 314 18.27 8.65 -7.46
N ASP A 315 18.18 7.82 -8.50
CA ASP A 315 17.26 8.06 -9.63
C ASP A 315 15.80 7.98 -9.18
N LEU A 316 15.45 7.02 -8.30
CA LEU A 316 14.09 6.89 -7.75
C LEU A 316 13.74 8.08 -6.86
N SER A 317 14.68 8.53 -6.00
CA SER A 317 14.54 9.71 -5.16
C SER A 317 14.29 10.97 -6.00
N HIS A 318 15.13 11.19 -7.03
CA HIS A 318 15.01 12.32 -7.94
C HIS A 318 13.66 12.33 -8.65
N THR A 319 13.26 11.19 -9.22
CA THR A 319 11.94 11.05 -9.87
C THR A 319 10.79 11.43 -8.94
N LEU A 320 10.83 10.96 -7.68
CA LEU A 320 9.76 11.25 -6.73
C LEU A 320 9.72 12.73 -6.35
N SER A 321 10.89 13.35 -6.14
CA SER A 321 11.01 14.77 -5.81
C SER A 321 10.54 15.68 -6.94
N GLU A 322 10.80 15.32 -8.20
CA GLU A 322 10.28 16.04 -9.37
C GLU A 322 8.76 15.91 -9.54
N LEU A 323 8.19 14.73 -9.23
CA LEU A 323 6.75 14.51 -9.31
C LEU A 323 5.98 15.23 -8.20
N PHE A 324 6.61 15.46 -7.05
CA PHE A 324 5.97 16.01 -5.85
C PHE A 324 6.83 17.09 -5.19
N PRO A 325 7.05 18.26 -5.84
CA PRO A 325 7.87 19.33 -5.27
C PRO A 325 7.34 19.80 -3.91
N GLY A 326 8.21 19.86 -2.91
CA GLY A 326 7.88 20.31 -1.55
C GLY A 326 7.11 19.29 -0.67
N SER A 327 6.69 18.16 -1.23
CA SER A 327 5.93 17.17 -0.45
C SER A 327 6.80 16.42 0.55
N GLU A 328 8.10 16.26 0.29
CA GLU A 328 9.03 15.65 1.23
C GLU A 328 9.11 16.46 2.54
N GLU A 329 9.32 17.76 2.45
CA GLU A 329 9.39 18.67 3.59
C GLU A 329 8.05 18.70 4.35
N GLU A 330 6.95 18.63 3.64
CA GLU A 330 5.63 18.55 4.25
C GLU A 330 5.48 17.24 5.06
N ARG A 331 5.87 16.10 4.49
CA ARG A 331 5.84 14.78 5.17
C ARG A 331 6.76 14.77 6.39
N ARG A 332 7.96 15.34 6.28
CA ARG A 332 8.91 15.47 7.39
C ARG A 332 8.35 16.37 8.49
N ARG A 333 7.75 17.53 8.15
CA ARG A 333 7.08 18.41 9.12
C ARG A 333 5.96 17.69 9.87
N TRP A 334 5.16 16.87 9.21
CA TRP A 334 4.15 16.07 9.91
C TRP A 334 4.78 15.05 10.88
N ALA A 335 5.93 14.49 10.52
CA ALA A 335 6.68 13.61 11.41
C ALA A 335 7.29 14.34 12.62
N GLU A 336 7.58 15.62 12.53
CA GLU A 336 8.27 16.41 13.56
C GLU A 336 7.32 17.27 14.41
N ALA A 337 6.11 17.58 13.91
CA ALA A 337 5.16 18.46 14.58
C ALA A 337 4.84 17.99 16.00
N PRO A 338 4.84 18.90 17.02
CA PRO A 338 4.43 18.55 18.36
C PRO A 338 3.00 18.00 18.41
N ALA A 339 2.74 17.05 19.30
CA ALA A 339 1.42 16.43 19.42
C ALA A 339 0.27 17.42 19.63
N ALA A 340 0.54 18.56 20.26
CA ALA A 340 -0.42 19.65 20.48
C ALA A 340 -0.77 20.43 19.22
N GLU A 341 0.17 20.61 18.28
CA GLU A 341 -0.04 21.34 17.03
C GLU A 341 -0.68 20.46 15.95
N ALA A 342 -0.38 19.16 15.93
CA ALA A 342 -0.94 18.22 14.99
C ALA A 342 -2.47 18.08 15.14
N LEU A 343 -3.03 18.33 16.32
CA LEU A 343 -4.49 18.32 16.58
C LEU A 343 -5.24 19.51 15.91
N ASN A 344 -4.55 20.55 15.48
CA ASN A 344 -5.12 21.72 14.79
C ASN A 344 -5.00 21.62 13.25
N VAL A 345 -4.26 20.64 12.72
CA VAL A 345 -4.18 20.44 11.28
C VAL A 345 -5.50 19.83 10.80
N LYS A 346 -6.20 20.55 9.92
CA LYS A 346 -7.35 20.03 9.18
C LYS A 346 -6.93 18.72 8.54
N LYS A 347 -7.87 17.73 8.49
CA LYS A 347 -7.70 16.46 7.73
C LYS A 347 -6.82 16.70 6.51
N VAL A 348 -5.78 15.89 6.36
CA VAL A 348 -4.98 15.85 5.12
C VAL A 348 -5.96 15.79 3.95
N PRO A 349 -5.78 16.57 2.88
CA PRO A 349 -6.67 16.53 1.74
C PRO A 349 -6.96 15.08 1.34
N GLN A 350 -8.25 14.75 1.11
CA GLN A 350 -8.72 13.37 0.86
C GLN A 350 -8.10 12.70 -0.36
N ASP A 351 -7.22 13.39 -1.08
CA ASP A 351 -6.46 12.87 -2.23
C ASP A 351 -5.54 11.69 -1.90
N PHE A 352 -5.32 11.38 -0.62
CA PHE A 352 -4.60 10.21 -0.19
C PHE A 352 -5.37 8.89 -0.43
N ASN A 353 -6.70 8.94 -0.44
CA ASN A 353 -7.57 7.77 -0.54
C ASN A 353 -8.68 7.90 -1.62
N ALA A 354 -8.61 8.87 -2.51
CA ALA A 354 -9.71 9.20 -3.44
C ALA A 354 -9.80 8.26 -4.65
N GLU A 355 -9.77 6.94 -4.45
CA GLU A 355 -10.22 5.97 -5.47
C GLU A 355 -11.00 4.79 -4.86
N ALA A 356 -11.81 5.05 -3.85
CA ALA A 356 -12.83 4.10 -3.39
C ALA A 356 -14.24 4.51 -3.87
N ARG A 357 -14.34 5.28 -4.98
CA ARG A 357 -15.63 5.55 -5.66
C ARG A 357 -15.52 5.24 -7.14
#